data_8d503a37f1063f639136e230031394e1
#
_entry.id   8d503a37f1063f639136e230031394e1
#
_cell.length_a   1.000
_cell.length_b   1.000
_cell.length_c   1.000
_cell.angle_alpha   90.00
_cell.angle_beta   90.00
_cell.angle_gamma   90.00
#
_symmetry.space_group_name_H-M   'P 1'
#
loop_
_entity.id
_entity.type
_entity.pdbx_description
1 polymer ?
#
loop_
_entity_poly.entity_id
_entity_poly.type
_entity_poly.pdbx_seq_one_letter_code
_entity_poly.pdbx_strand_id
1 'polypeptide(L)'
;MNKLLVSPSPHIHAAVSTKSLMRDVVIALLPAVIVSIVFYGFKELVVLGVSVASCVLIEYLITRYLLKKPSTICDYSAVVTGLLLALNLPYTTPWWVVFIGALFAIGVVKMTFGGLGQNIFNPAIAGRVFLLISFPTYMTHWEMPAGLFGADAVSGATPLGLVKEGLLNEQTVSQVMSESGLSYAQMLFANLGGSVGEISALALLAGFVYLLARKVIKPYITLSIWGTVALVSLIFWLAAPDKFTDPLFNLLTGGMVLGSCFMATDYATSPMSVKGGIVFGIGIGFITLMVRYFGSYPEGMSFAILIMNATVPLLNMWFHQKKYGRK
;
A
#
# COMPACT_ATOMS: atom_id res chain seq x y z
N MET A 1 -20.50 -4.65 -51.08
CA MET A 1 -19.79 -3.41 -50.75
C MET A 1 -19.02 -3.62 -49.45
N ASN A 2 -17.69 -3.70 -49.50
CA ASN A 2 -16.85 -3.76 -48.33
C ASN A 2 -16.96 -2.43 -47.58
N LYS A 3 -17.53 -2.42 -46.38
CA LYS A 3 -17.57 -1.24 -45.55
C LYS A 3 -16.13 -0.91 -45.12
N LEU A 4 -15.64 0.27 -45.48
CA LEU A 4 -14.37 0.79 -44.98
C LEU A 4 -14.49 1.01 -43.48
N LEU A 5 -13.63 0.37 -42.70
CA LEU A 5 -13.57 0.52 -41.26
C LEU A 5 -12.70 1.74 -40.98
N VAL A 6 -13.34 2.85 -40.57
CA VAL A 6 -12.64 4.05 -40.16
C VAL A 6 -12.51 4.02 -38.65
N SER A 7 -11.29 3.87 -38.14
CA SER A 7 -10.99 3.96 -36.69
C SER A 7 -10.35 5.30 -36.37
N PRO A 8 -10.68 5.95 -35.25
CA PRO A 8 -9.98 7.17 -34.82
C PRO A 8 -8.52 6.85 -34.47
N SER A 9 -7.63 7.82 -34.69
CA SER A 9 -6.23 7.72 -34.25
C SER A 9 -6.14 7.67 -32.71
N PRO A 10 -5.15 6.93 -32.13
CA PRO A 10 -4.01 6.32 -32.80
C PRO A 10 -4.34 4.95 -33.41
N HIS A 11 -3.79 4.68 -34.59
CA HIS A 11 -3.98 3.41 -35.30
C HIS A 11 -3.01 2.30 -34.81
N ILE A 12 -1.98 2.66 -34.07
CA ILE A 12 -1.00 1.73 -33.48
C ILE A 12 -1.33 1.60 -32.00
N HIS A 13 -1.66 0.39 -31.57
CA HIS A 13 -1.94 0.04 -30.19
C HIS A 13 -0.77 -0.72 -29.58
N ALA A 14 -0.46 -0.45 -28.31
CA ALA A 14 0.51 -1.25 -27.55
C ALA A 14 -0.06 -2.67 -27.34
N ALA A 15 0.81 -3.68 -27.36
CA ALA A 15 0.44 -5.05 -27.05
C ALA A 15 0.00 -5.27 -25.57
N VAL A 16 0.27 -4.28 -24.72
CA VAL A 16 -0.03 -4.31 -23.28
C VAL A 16 -1.40 -3.71 -23.04
N SER A 17 -2.29 -4.49 -22.44
CA SER A 17 -3.64 -4.05 -22.03
C SER A 17 -3.68 -3.77 -20.52
N THR A 18 -4.64 -2.95 -20.09
CA THR A 18 -4.91 -2.69 -18.65
C THR A 18 -5.13 -4.00 -17.90
N LYS A 19 -5.86 -4.94 -18.51
CA LYS A 19 -6.11 -6.27 -17.95
C LYS A 19 -4.81 -7.04 -17.70
N SER A 20 -3.84 -6.99 -18.62
CA SER A 20 -2.56 -7.70 -18.45
C SER A 20 -1.72 -7.05 -17.33
N LEU A 21 -1.72 -5.73 -17.23
CA LEU A 21 -1.01 -5.01 -16.17
C LEU A 21 -1.57 -5.33 -14.78
N MET A 22 -2.90 -5.26 -14.62
CA MET A 22 -3.55 -5.57 -13.34
C MET A 22 -3.38 -7.04 -12.93
N ARG A 23 -3.41 -7.96 -13.91
CA ARG A 23 -3.10 -9.37 -13.68
C ARG A 23 -1.66 -9.57 -13.17
N ASP A 24 -0.69 -8.87 -13.76
CA ASP A 24 0.70 -8.96 -13.32
C ASP A 24 0.86 -8.41 -11.89
N VAL A 25 0.10 -7.38 -11.48
CA VAL A 25 0.07 -6.90 -10.10
C VAL A 25 -0.52 -7.95 -9.15
N VAL A 26 -1.62 -8.62 -9.54
CA VAL A 26 -2.18 -9.72 -8.75
C VAL A 26 -1.15 -10.84 -8.55
N ILE A 27 -0.46 -11.25 -9.62
CA ILE A 27 0.60 -12.27 -9.55
C ILE A 27 1.73 -11.83 -8.62
N ALA A 28 2.13 -10.57 -8.68
CA ALA A 28 3.18 -10.02 -7.82
C ALA A 28 2.81 -9.98 -6.34
N LEU A 29 1.52 -9.89 -6.01
CA LEU A 29 1.02 -9.94 -4.63
C LEU A 29 0.86 -11.37 -4.09
N LEU A 30 0.80 -12.40 -4.96
CA LEU A 30 0.59 -13.79 -4.53
C LEU A 30 1.62 -14.27 -3.50
N PRO A 31 2.94 -14.01 -3.61
CA PRO A 31 3.88 -14.43 -2.59
C PRO A 31 3.53 -13.88 -1.20
N ALA A 32 3.15 -12.60 -1.11
CA ALA A 32 2.74 -11.99 0.14
C ALA A 32 1.43 -12.61 0.69
N VAL A 33 0.47 -12.86 -0.18
CA VAL A 33 -0.81 -13.52 0.17
C VAL A 33 -0.56 -14.94 0.68
N ILE A 34 0.31 -15.72 0.03
CA ILE A 34 0.64 -17.10 0.48
C ILE A 34 1.29 -17.07 1.85
N VAL A 35 2.28 -16.21 2.04
CA VAL A 35 2.97 -16.07 3.34
C VAL A 35 1.99 -15.63 4.42
N SER A 36 1.10 -14.67 4.14
CA SER A 36 0.10 -14.21 5.11
C SER A 36 -0.84 -15.34 5.56
N ILE A 37 -1.32 -16.17 4.63
CA ILE A 37 -2.18 -17.32 4.94
C ILE A 37 -1.42 -18.37 5.78
N VAL A 38 -0.14 -18.60 5.49
CA VAL A 38 0.67 -19.54 6.27
C VAL A 38 0.85 -19.09 7.72
N PHE A 39 1.02 -17.80 7.95
CA PHE A 39 1.27 -17.25 9.28
C PHE A 39 -0.01 -16.95 10.08
N TYR A 40 -1.05 -16.40 9.44
CA TYR A 40 -2.31 -16.03 10.13
C TYR A 40 -3.45 -17.05 9.96
N GLY A 41 -3.26 -18.04 9.11
CA GLY A 41 -4.19 -19.15 8.96
C GLY A 41 -5.51 -18.79 8.25
N PHE A 42 -6.56 -19.55 8.59
CA PHE A 42 -7.86 -19.46 7.92
C PHE A 42 -8.59 -18.11 8.10
N LYS A 43 -8.40 -17.45 9.24
CA LYS A 43 -9.02 -16.13 9.48
C LYS A 43 -8.60 -15.11 8.43
N GLU A 44 -7.32 -15.12 8.04
CA GLU A 44 -6.81 -14.23 7.00
C GLU A 44 -7.43 -14.53 5.62
N LEU A 45 -7.62 -15.81 5.29
CA LEU A 45 -8.30 -16.19 4.04
C LEU A 45 -9.72 -15.60 3.97
N VAL A 46 -10.43 -15.54 5.10
CA VAL A 46 -11.75 -14.92 5.19
C VAL A 46 -11.68 -13.42 4.93
N VAL A 47 -10.74 -12.70 5.55
CA VAL A 47 -10.56 -11.25 5.35
C VAL A 47 -10.23 -10.95 3.88
N LEU A 48 -9.28 -11.69 3.29
CA LEU A 48 -8.93 -11.59 1.87
C LEU A 48 -10.13 -11.86 0.96
N GLY A 49 -10.85 -12.96 1.23
CA GLY A 49 -12.03 -13.35 0.45
C GLY A 49 -13.15 -12.32 0.51
N VAL A 50 -13.48 -11.85 1.71
CA VAL A 50 -14.51 -10.81 1.92
C VAL A 50 -14.10 -9.51 1.26
N SER A 51 -12.85 -9.06 1.41
CA SER A 51 -12.37 -7.82 0.81
C SER A 51 -12.45 -7.84 -0.71
N VAL A 52 -11.93 -8.89 -1.34
CA VAL A 52 -11.95 -9.03 -2.80
C VAL A 52 -13.39 -9.18 -3.31
N ALA A 53 -14.20 -10.04 -2.70
CA ALA A 53 -15.59 -10.25 -3.10
C ALA A 53 -16.41 -8.96 -2.96
N SER A 54 -16.25 -8.23 -1.85
CA SER A 54 -16.93 -6.95 -1.62
C SER A 54 -16.52 -5.90 -2.65
N CYS A 55 -15.22 -5.75 -2.95
CA CYS A 55 -14.74 -4.81 -3.96
C CYS A 55 -15.32 -5.11 -5.34
N VAL A 56 -15.31 -6.38 -5.76
CA VAL A 56 -15.85 -6.81 -7.06
C VAL A 56 -17.36 -6.61 -7.11
N LEU A 57 -18.08 -6.99 -6.05
CA LEU A 57 -19.53 -6.86 -5.97
C LEU A 57 -19.97 -5.38 -6.03
N ILE A 58 -19.32 -4.52 -5.24
CA ILE A 58 -19.64 -3.09 -5.20
C ILE A 58 -19.36 -2.42 -6.54
N GLU A 59 -18.23 -2.73 -7.18
CA GLU A 59 -17.91 -2.22 -8.52
C GLU A 59 -18.94 -2.68 -9.55
N TYR A 60 -19.36 -3.95 -9.49
CA TYR A 60 -20.42 -4.46 -10.36
C TYR A 60 -21.74 -3.73 -10.18
N LEU A 61 -22.20 -3.60 -8.93
CA LEU A 61 -23.47 -2.95 -8.62
C LEU A 61 -23.48 -1.48 -9.08
N ILE A 62 -22.42 -0.75 -8.79
CA ILE A 62 -22.31 0.67 -9.20
C ILE A 62 -22.25 0.78 -10.72
N THR A 63 -21.42 -0.01 -11.39
CA THR A 63 -21.26 0.07 -12.84
C THR A 63 -22.54 -0.31 -13.57
N ARG A 64 -23.20 -1.39 -13.14
CA ARG A 64 -24.36 -1.93 -13.81
C ARG A 64 -25.63 -1.14 -13.52
N TYR A 65 -25.89 -0.79 -12.25
CA TYR A 65 -27.17 -0.19 -11.84
C TYR A 65 -27.13 1.31 -11.75
N LEU A 66 -26.03 1.89 -11.24
CA LEU A 66 -25.92 3.33 -11.03
C LEU A 66 -25.44 4.04 -12.30
N LEU A 67 -24.32 3.59 -12.87
CA LEU A 67 -23.71 4.21 -14.05
C LEU A 67 -24.28 3.71 -15.38
N LYS A 68 -24.97 2.55 -15.37
CA LYS A 68 -25.54 1.91 -16.59
C LYS A 68 -24.53 1.71 -17.71
N LYS A 69 -23.25 1.46 -17.34
CA LYS A 69 -22.14 1.20 -18.27
C LYS A 69 -21.84 -0.30 -18.37
N PRO A 70 -21.13 -0.75 -19.41
CA PRO A 70 -20.64 -2.13 -19.47
C PRO A 70 -19.72 -2.42 -18.26
N SER A 71 -19.80 -3.65 -17.76
CA SER A 71 -19.05 -4.06 -16.57
C SER A 71 -17.55 -4.01 -16.80
N THR A 72 -16.81 -3.43 -15.85
CA THR A 72 -15.34 -3.30 -15.84
C THR A 72 -14.65 -4.39 -15.02
N ILE A 73 -15.38 -5.35 -14.45
CA ILE A 73 -14.83 -6.39 -13.54
C ILE A 73 -13.69 -7.19 -14.17
N CYS A 74 -13.74 -7.40 -15.49
CA CYS A 74 -12.74 -8.20 -16.22
C CYS A 74 -11.36 -7.55 -16.31
N ASP A 75 -11.17 -6.33 -15.84
CA ASP A 75 -9.89 -5.63 -15.84
C ASP A 75 -9.01 -5.96 -14.61
N TYR A 76 -9.53 -6.69 -13.61
CA TYR A 76 -8.90 -7.07 -12.35
C TYR A 76 -8.60 -5.90 -11.38
N SER A 77 -8.98 -4.68 -11.70
CA SER A 77 -8.67 -3.52 -10.85
C SER A 77 -9.35 -3.57 -9.48
N ALA A 78 -10.61 -4.09 -9.41
CA ALA A 78 -11.30 -4.31 -8.14
C ALA A 78 -10.62 -5.40 -7.30
N VAL A 79 -10.09 -6.44 -7.96
CA VAL A 79 -9.35 -7.51 -7.28
C VAL A 79 -8.06 -6.98 -6.67
N VAL A 80 -7.30 -6.17 -7.42
CA VAL A 80 -6.09 -5.51 -6.90
C VAL A 80 -6.42 -4.62 -5.70
N THR A 81 -7.47 -3.80 -5.80
CA THR A 81 -7.89 -2.94 -4.68
C THR A 81 -8.28 -3.76 -3.46
N GLY A 82 -9.04 -4.86 -3.64
CA GLY A 82 -9.43 -5.75 -2.55
C GLY A 82 -8.25 -6.46 -1.89
N LEU A 83 -7.28 -6.95 -2.68
CA LEU A 83 -6.06 -7.57 -2.14
C LEU A 83 -5.21 -6.56 -1.37
N LEU A 84 -4.97 -5.37 -1.93
CA LEU A 84 -4.19 -4.33 -1.27
C LEU A 84 -4.89 -3.82 0.00
N LEU A 85 -6.22 -3.71 -0.01
CA LEU A 85 -6.97 -3.34 1.19
C LEU A 85 -6.81 -4.41 2.27
N ALA A 86 -7.05 -5.69 1.96
CA ALA A 86 -6.94 -6.79 2.91
C ALA A 86 -5.53 -6.88 3.52
N LEU A 87 -4.48 -6.81 2.69
CA LEU A 87 -3.09 -6.82 3.17
C LEU A 87 -2.74 -5.65 4.10
N ASN A 88 -3.54 -4.60 4.11
CA ASN A 88 -3.36 -3.45 5.01
C ASN A 88 -4.22 -3.52 6.28
N LEU A 89 -5.09 -4.51 6.41
CA LEU A 89 -5.94 -4.68 7.58
C LEU A 89 -5.34 -5.68 8.57
N PRO A 90 -5.73 -5.62 9.86
CA PRO A 90 -5.53 -6.72 10.79
C PRO A 90 -6.35 -7.95 10.36
N TYR A 91 -5.79 -9.15 10.50
CA TYR A 91 -6.51 -10.40 10.18
C TYR A 91 -7.70 -10.68 11.11
N THR A 92 -7.78 -9.99 12.25
CA THR A 92 -8.88 -10.04 13.21
C THR A 92 -10.05 -9.15 12.85
N THR A 93 -9.93 -8.36 11.78
CA THR A 93 -10.95 -7.39 11.37
C THR A 93 -12.28 -8.08 11.04
N PRO A 94 -13.41 -7.70 11.65
CA PRO A 94 -14.72 -8.28 11.35
C PRO A 94 -15.11 -8.06 9.89
N TRP A 95 -15.80 -9.03 9.30
CA TRP A 95 -16.19 -9.00 7.89
C TRP A 95 -16.99 -7.75 7.49
N TRP A 96 -17.83 -7.21 8.39
CA TRP A 96 -18.62 -6.01 8.11
C TRP A 96 -17.77 -4.73 8.06
N VAL A 97 -16.69 -4.63 8.85
CA VAL A 97 -15.72 -3.53 8.78
C VAL A 97 -14.97 -3.58 7.43
N VAL A 98 -14.53 -4.78 7.02
CA VAL A 98 -13.91 -4.99 5.72
C VAL A 98 -14.84 -4.57 4.58
N PHE A 99 -16.14 -4.93 4.67
CA PHE A 99 -17.14 -4.54 3.68
C PHE A 99 -17.32 -3.02 3.62
N ILE A 100 -17.40 -2.33 4.76
CA ILE A 100 -17.49 -0.86 4.81
C ILE A 100 -16.25 -0.21 4.19
N GLY A 101 -15.04 -0.73 4.48
CA GLY A 101 -13.81 -0.27 3.87
C GLY A 101 -13.79 -0.44 2.35
N ALA A 102 -14.24 -1.60 1.85
CA ALA A 102 -14.39 -1.87 0.44
C ALA A 102 -15.43 -0.95 -0.23
N LEU A 103 -16.54 -0.67 0.45
CA LEU A 103 -17.57 0.25 -0.02
C LEU A 103 -17.00 1.67 -0.16
N PHE A 104 -16.24 2.13 0.82
CA PHE A 104 -15.60 3.44 0.74
C PHE A 104 -14.54 3.47 -0.36
N ALA A 105 -13.65 2.48 -0.43
CA ALA A 105 -12.58 2.41 -1.40
C ALA A 105 -13.10 2.39 -2.86
N ILE A 106 -14.03 1.51 -3.15
CA ILE A 106 -14.59 1.38 -4.51
C ILE A 106 -15.68 2.42 -4.76
N GLY A 107 -16.67 2.52 -3.88
CA GLY A 107 -17.84 3.38 -4.07
C GLY A 107 -17.46 4.85 -4.11
N VAL A 108 -16.78 5.32 -3.05
CA VAL A 108 -16.48 6.76 -2.90
C VAL A 108 -15.20 7.14 -3.63
N VAL A 109 -14.10 6.40 -3.48
CA VAL A 109 -12.78 6.84 -3.97
C VAL A 109 -12.57 6.49 -5.44
N LYS A 110 -13.05 5.34 -5.92
CA LYS A 110 -12.81 4.91 -7.30
C LYS A 110 -13.94 5.32 -8.25
N MET A 111 -15.19 4.99 -7.91
CA MET A 111 -16.29 5.07 -8.87
C MET A 111 -16.88 6.48 -9.00
N THR A 112 -16.85 7.32 -7.95
CA THR A 112 -17.33 8.71 -8.03
C THR A 112 -16.51 9.58 -8.98
N PHE A 113 -15.22 9.29 -9.12
CA PHE A 113 -14.34 10.02 -10.06
C PHE A 113 -14.37 9.48 -11.48
N GLY A 114 -15.09 8.39 -11.74
CA GLY A 114 -15.27 7.86 -13.10
C GLY A 114 -14.66 6.48 -13.33
N GLY A 115 -14.07 5.84 -12.31
CA GLY A 115 -13.50 4.51 -12.37
C GLY A 115 -11.98 4.47 -12.53
N LEU A 116 -11.45 3.36 -13.05
CA LEU A 116 -10.02 3.14 -13.17
C LEU A 116 -9.34 4.25 -14.01
N GLY A 117 -8.26 4.80 -13.49
CA GLY A 117 -7.44 5.82 -14.16
C GLY A 117 -7.91 7.27 -13.95
N GLN A 118 -9.05 7.50 -13.31
CA GLN A 118 -9.58 8.84 -13.01
C GLN A 118 -9.62 9.16 -11.51
N ASN A 119 -9.32 8.20 -10.67
CA ASN A 119 -9.23 8.37 -9.23
C ASN A 119 -8.02 9.23 -8.84
N ILE A 120 -8.27 10.21 -7.95
CA ILE A 120 -7.23 11.12 -7.44
C ILE A 120 -6.40 10.41 -6.38
N PHE A 121 -7.04 9.63 -5.52
CA PHE A 121 -6.42 8.90 -4.41
C PHE A 121 -6.35 7.40 -4.72
N ASN A 122 -5.35 6.73 -4.14
CA ASN A 122 -5.30 5.27 -4.15
C ASN A 122 -6.48 4.71 -3.34
N PRO A 123 -7.38 3.90 -3.96
CA PRO A 123 -8.60 3.46 -3.29
C PRO A 123 -8.35 2.59 -2.06
N ALA A 124 -7.37 1.68 -2.12
CA ALA A 124 -7.07 0.79 -1.01
C ALA A 124 -6.55 1.55 0.21
N ILE A 125 -5.65 2.53 -0.01
CA ILE A 125 -5.12 3.39 1.05
C ILE A 125 -6.22 4.27 1.64
N ALA A 126 -7.03 4.87 0.80
CA ALA A 126 -8.13 5.71 1.26
C ALA A 126 -9.14 4.91 2.11
N GLY A 127 -9.46 3.68 1.68
CA GLY A 127 -10.28 2.75 2.47
C GLY A 127 -9.64 2.42 3.82
N ARG A 128 -8.34 2.11 3.86
CA ARG A 128 -7.61 1.86 5.11
C ARG A 128 -7.64 3.07 6.07
N VAL A 129 -7.33 4.25 5.57
CA VAL A 129 -7.29 5.47 6.40
C VAL A 129 -8.69 5.82 6.90
N PHE A 130 -9.72 5.67 6.07
CA PHE A 130 -11.11 5.82 6.48
C PHE A 130 -11.46 4.87 7.64
N LEU A 131 -11.11 3.58 7.52
CA LEU A 131 -11.35 2.60 8.59
C LEU A 131 -10.55 2.92 9.86
N LEU A 132 -9.30 3.36 9.74
CA LEU A 132 -8.45 3.73 10.88
C LEU A 132 -9.06 4.89 11.69
N ILE A 133 -9.65 5.87 11.01
CA ILE A 133 -10.27 7.02 11.67
C ILE A 133 -11.65 6.67 12.22
N SER A 134 -12.46 5.89 11.48
CA SER A 134 -13.85 5.57 11.86
C SER A 134 -13.95 4.41 12.86
N PHE A 135 -13.04 3.45 12.79
CA PHE A 135 -13.04 2.22 13.59
C PHE A 135 -11.67 1.93 14.21
N PRO A 136 -11.09 2.86 14.98
CA PRO A 136 -9.71 2.74 15.48
C PRO A 136 -9.47 1.47 16.29
N THR A 137 -10.43 1.04 17.11
CA THR A 137 -10.31 -0.14 17.96
C THR A 137 -10.02 -1.42 17.16
N TYR A 138 -10.69 -1.60 16.00
CA TYR A 138 -10.47 -2.77 15.14
C TYR A 138 -9.19 -2.65 14.30
N MET A 139 -8.70 -1.43 14.07
CA MET A 139 -7.55 -1.16 13.21
C MET A 139 -6.22 -1.07 13.96
N THR A 140 -6.26 -0.92 15.28
CA THR A 140 -5.05 -0.82 16.13
C THR A 140 -4.83 -2.05 17.01
N HIS A 141 -5.76 -2.99 17.02
CA HIS A 141 -5.61 -4.24 17.75
C HIS A 141 -4.91 -5.28 16.89
N TRP A 142 -3.67 -5.57 17.25
CA TRP A 142 -2.83 -6.52 16.55
C TRP A 142 -2.68 -7.80 17.37
N GLU A 143 -2.73 -8.93 16.72
CA GLU A 143 -2.43 -10.23 17.33
C GLU A 143 -1.18 -10.81 16.67
N MET A 144 -0.38 -11.52 17.45
CA MET A 144 0.81 -12.21 16.93
C MET A 144 0.38 -13.39 16.03
N PRO A 145 1.13 -13.68 14.97
CA PRO A 145 0.81 -14.80 14.09
C PRO A 145 0.92 -16.14 14.88
N ALA A 146 -0.18 -16.87 14.93
CA ALA A 146 -0.25 -18.18 15.61
C ALA A 146 0.07 -19.36 14.69
N GLY A 147 0.31 -19.13 13.39
CA GLY A 147 0.49 -20.15 12.37
C GLY A 147 -0.81 -20.82 11.94
N LEU A 148 -0.73 -21.71 10.94
CA LEU A 148 -1.90 -22.39 10.32
C LEU A 148 -2.78 -23.16 11.30
N PHE A 149 -2.20 -23.68 12.39
CA PHE A 149 -2.87 -24.54 13.37
C PHE A 149 -2.77 -24.02 14.81
N GLY A 150 -2.27 -22.79 15.00
CA GLY A 150 -2.16 -22.19 16.33
C GLY A 150 -3.54 -21.81 16.88
N ALA A 151 -3.84 -22.28 18.10
CA ALA A 151 -5.13 -22.04 18.76
C ALA A 151 -5.13 -20.76 19.62
N ASP A 152 -3.96 -20.32 20.07
CA ASP A 152 -3.84 -19.21 21.02
C ASP A 152 -3.36 -17.92 20.32
N ALA A 153 -4.27 -16.96 20.29
CA ALA A 153 -3.94 -15.62 19.82
C ALA A 153 -3.34 -14.80 20.97
N VAL A 154 -2.08 -14.47 20.87
CA VAL A 154 -1.40 -13.57 21.80
C VAL A 154 -1.48 -12.15 21.20
N SER A 155 -2.08 -11.22 21.91
CA SER A 155 -2.07 -9.82 21.48
C SER A 155 -0.65 -9.27 21.57
N GLY A 156 -0.20 -8.61 20.50
CA GLY A 156 1.12 -8.00 20.43
C GLY A 156 1.05 -6.63 19.78
N ALA A 157 1.92 -5.73 20.19
CA ALA A 157 2.06 -4.45 19.51
C ALA A 157 2.96 -4.57 18.28
N THR A 158 2.76 -3.70 17.29
CA THR A 158 3.68 -3.60 16.15
C THR A 158 5.05 -3.12 16.61
N PRO A 159 6.14 -3.45 15.91
CA PRO A 159 7.48 -2.95 16.27
C PRO A 159 7.54 -1.43 16.42
N LEU A 160 6.85 -0.70 15.55
CA LEU A 160 6.73 0.76 15.65
C LEU A 160 5.90 1.19 16.88
N GLY A 161 4.86 0.44 17.22
CA GLY A 161 4.05 0.68 18.41
C GLY A 161 4.85 0.47 19.69
N LEU A 162 5.61 -0.63 19.78
CA LEU A 162 6.48 -0.92 20.92
C LEU A 162 7.54 0.16 21.15
N VAL A 163 8.22 0.59 20.08
CA VAL A 163 9.20 1.68 20.19
C VAL A 163 8.54 2.98 20.65
N LYS A 164 7.36 3.31 20.13
CA LYS A 164 6.65 4.52 20.48
C LYS A 164 6.18 4.51 21.95
N GLU A 165 5.65 3.38 22.40
CA GLU A 165 5.22 3.20 23.80
C GLU A 165 6.41 3.24 24.76
N GLY A 166 7.54 2.59 24.41
CA GLY A 166 8.76 2.64 25.20
C GLY A 166 9.33 4.04 25.33
N LEU A 167 9.33 4.83 24.24
CA LEU A 167 9.75 6.23 24.28
C LEU A 167 8.84 7.11 25.17
N LEU A 168 7.53 6.83 25.22
CA LEU A 168 6.61 7.51 26.15
C LEU A 168 6.89 7.15 27.60
N ASN A 169 7.41 5.96 27.85
CA ASN A 169 7.83 5.47 29.18
C ASN A 169 9.30 5.83 29.52
N GLU A 170 9.89 6.80 28.81
CA GLU A 170 11.28 7.28 29.00
C GLU A 170 12.36 6.22 28.76
N GLN A 171 12.04 5.11 28.08
CA GLN A 171 13.01 4.09 27.66
C GLN A 171 13.77 4.54 26.42
N THR A 172 15.01 4.09 26.25
CA THR A 172 15.77 4.31 25.02
C THR A 172 15.37 3.28 23.95
N VAL A 173 15.53 3.62 22.67
CA VAL A 173 15.23 2.72 21.54
C VAL A 173 15.99 1.39 21.69
N SER A 174 17.25 1.43 22.13
CA SER A 174 18.08 0.24 22.34
C SER A 174 17.53 -0.67 23.44
N GLN A 175 17.03 -0.10 24.53
CA GLN A 175 16.40 -0.85 25.63
C GLN A 175 15.12 -1.54 25.14
N VAL A 176 14.24 -0.81 24.46
CA VAL A 176 13.00 -1.36 23.91
C VAL A 176 13.28 -2.51 22.95
N MET A 177 14.26 -2.36 22.05
CA MET A 177 14.63 -3.43 21.11
C MET A 177 15.18 -4.67 21.80
N SER A 178 15.98 -4.50 22.87
CA SER A 178 16.53 -5.63 23.63
C SER A 178 15.47 -6.34 24.48
N GLU A 179 14.58 -5.60 25.14
CA GLU A 179 13.52 -6.15 25.99
C GLU A 179 12.43 -6.86 25.15
N SER A 180 12.07 -6.30 24.00
CA SER A 180 11.08 -6.90 23.10
C SER A 180 11.63 -8.05 22.25
N GLY A 181 12.94 -8.31 22.27
CA GLY A 181 13.59 -9.36 21.48
C GLY A 181 13.47 -9.14 19.96
N LEU A 182 13.26 -7.91 19.52
CA LEU A 182 13.10 -7.56 18.10
C LEU A 182 14.42 -7.75 17.35
N SER A 183 14.38 -8.58 16.32
CA SER A 183 15.53 -8.83 15.43
C SER A 183 15.22 -8.39 13.99
N TYR A 184 16.21 -7.82 13.31
CA TYR A 184 16.09 -7.48 11.89
C TYR A 184 15.77 -8.69 11.01
N ALA A 185 16.25 -9.88 11.38
CA ALA A 185 15.91 -11.12 10.69
C ALA A 185 14.41 -11.42 10.78
N GLN A 186 13.79 -11.22 11.95
CA GLN A 186 12.35 -11.39 12.12
C GLN A 186 11.56 -10.38 11.29
N MET A 187 12.02 -9.10 11.19
CA MET A 187 11.40 -8.08 10.36
C MET A 187 11.45 -8.43 8.86
N LEU A 188 12.46 -9.15 8.44
CA LEU A 188 12.69 -9.53 7.05
C LEU A 188 11.91 -10.78 6.64
N PHE A 189 11.90 -11.80 7.51
CA PHE A 189 11.41 -13.16 7.18
C PHE A 189 9.97 -13.43 7.62
N ALA A 190 9.44 -12.70 8.55
CA ALA A 190 8.13 -12.85 9.19
C ALA A 190 8.25 -13.34 10.65
N ASN A 191 7.39 -12.87 11.47
CA ASN A 191 7.05 -13.26 12.84
C ASN A 191 6.88 -12.06 13.77
N LEU A 192 6.24 -11.02 13.24
CA LEU A 192 5.96 -9.79 13.98
C LEU A 192 4.47 -9.47 13.92
N GLY A 193 3.94 -8.91 14.98
CA GLY A 193 2.60 -8.34 14.98
C GLY A 193 2.54 -7.12 14.05
N GLY A 194 1.51 -7.03 13.22
CA GLY A 194 1.37 -5.91 12.30
C GLY A 194 0.27 -6.15 11.26
N SER A 195 0.18 -5.26 10.28
CA SER A 195 -0.71 -5.49 9.15
C SER A 195 -0.26 -6.73 8.38
N VAL A 196 -1.24 -7.44 7.81
CA VAL A 196 -0.99 -8.71 7.12
C VAL A 196 0.10 -8.58 6.04
N GLY A 197 0.14 -7.45 5.33
CA GLY A 197 1.16 -7.16 4.33
C GLY A 197 2.54 -6.80 4.89
N GLU A 198 2.68 -6.61 6.20
CA GLU A 198 3.97 -6.30 6.83
C GLU A 198 4.74 -7.54 7.28
N ILE A 199 4.10 -8.71 7.29
CA ILE A 199 4.68 -9.95 7.82
C ILE A 199 6.00 -10.31 7.16
N SER A 200 6.10 -10.18 5.84
CA SER A 200 7.31 -10.56 5.10
C SER A 200 7.69 -9.49 4.09
N ALA A 201 8.66 -8.68 4.46
CA ALA A 201 9.28 -7.74 3.52
C ALA A 201 9.88 -8.49 2.31
N LEU A 202 10.41 -9.69 2.51
CA LEU A 202 11.02 -10.48 1.45
C LEU A 202 10.01 -10.96 0.40
N ALA A 203 8.80 -11.36 0.80
CA ALA A 203 7.74 -11.78 -0.12
C ALA A 203 7.27 -10.58 -0.98
N LEU A 204 7.13 -9.40 -0.38
CA LEU A 204 6.81 -8.17 -1.10
C LEU A 204 7.93 -7.74 -2.05
N LEU A 205 9.19 -7.84 -1.63
CA LEU A 205 10.34 -7.53 -2.49
C LEU A 205 10.42 -8.49 -3.68
N ALA A 206 10.12 -9.78 -3.51
CA ALA A 206 10.02 -10.73 -4.61
C ALA A 206 8.95 -10.31 -5.63
N GLY A 207 7.77 -9.90 -5.16
CA GLY A 207 6.72 -9.35 -6.02
C GLY A 207 7.15 -8.05 -6.72
N PHE A 208 7.85 -7.17 -6.02
CA PHE A 208 8.39 -5.93 -6.60
C PHE A 208 9.41 -6.21 -7.72
N VAL A 209 10.34 -7.14 -7.50
CA VAL A 209 11.31 -7.58 -8.52
C VAL A 209 10.59 -8.16 -9.74
N TYR A 210 9.54 -8.94 -9.54
CA TYR A 210 8.71 -9.45 -10.65
C TYR A 210 8.10 -8.30 -11.47
N LEU A 211 7.51 -7.27 -10.81
CA LEU A 211 6.94 -6.11 -11.52
C LEU A 211 7.98 -5.30 -12.28
N LEU A 212 9.20 -5.17 -11.74
CA LEU A 212 10.33 -4.52 -12.44
C LEU A 212 10.76 -5.34 -13.66
N ALA A 213 10.92 -6.66 -13.53
CA ALA A 213 11.30 -7.55 -14.62
C ALA A 213 10.26 -7.54 -15.77
N ARG A 214 8.98 -7.46 -15.42
CA ARG A 214 7.86 -7.31 -16.37
C ARG A 214 7.70 -5.89 -16.92
N LYS A 215 8.50 -4.93 -16.43
CA LYS A 215 8.43 -3.50 -16.79
C LYS A 215 7.03 -2.89 -16.54
N VAL A 216 6.30 -3.44 -15.58
CA VAL A 216 5.00 -2.92 -15.14
C VAL A 216 5.19 -1.61 -14.39
N ILE A 217 6.20 -1.53 -13.53
CA ILE A 217 6.52 -0.31 -12.75
C ILE A 217 7.94 0.16 -13.00
N LYS A 218 8.20 1.42 -12.70
CA LYS A 218 9.54 2.01 -12.77
C LYS A 218 10.06 2.25 -11.36
N PRO A 219 11.36 1.99 -11.07
CA PRO A 219 11.88 1.97 -9.70
C PRO A 219 12.07 3.36 -9.08
N TYR A 220 12.02 4.46 -9.85
CA TYR A 220 12.41 5.78 -9.36
C TYR A 220 11.57 6.31 -8.21
N ILE A 221 10.25 5.99 -8.14
CA ILE A 221 9.39 6.40 -7.03
C ILE A 221 9.79 5.65 -5.76
N THR A 222 9.86 4.32 -5.83
CA THR A 222 10.23 3.47 -4.69
C THR A 222 11.63 3.81 -4.17
N LEU A 223 12.61 3.97 -5.06
CA LEU A 223 13.98 4.32 -4.68
C LEU A 223 14.07 5.72 -4.07
N SER A 224 13.29 6.69 -4.54
CA SER A 224 13.27 8.03 -3.93
C SER A 224 12.63 8.02 -2.54
N ILE A 225 11.58 7.20 -2.31
CA ILE A 225 11.00 7.00 -0.98
C ILE A 225 12.05 6.40 -0.03
N TRP A 226 12.66 5.28 -0.43
CA TRP A 226 13.66 4.58 0.40
C TRP A 226 14.90 5.44 0.66
N GLY A 227 15.39 6.15 -0.36
CA GLY A 227 16.51 7.07 -0.22
C GLY A 227 16.22 8.20 0.76
N THR A 228 15.03 8.79 0.70
CA THR A 228 14.62 9.86 1.62
C THR A 228 14.46 9.32 3.03
N VAL A 229 13.80 8.17 3.20
CA VAL A 229 13.63 7.54 4.51
C VAL A 229 14.98 7.19 5.11
N ALA A 230 15.89 6.58 4.35
CA ALA A 230 17.22 6.24 4.83
C ALA A 230 18.03 7.47 5.21
N LEU A 231 18.02 8.52 4.39
CA LEU A 231 18.80 9.73 4.62
C LEU A 231 18.26 10.52 5.83
N VAL A 232 16.96 10.76 5.88
CA VAL A 232 16.35 11.56 6.96
C VAL A 232 16.42 10.80 8.27
N SER A 233 16.14 9.48 8.30
CA SER A 233 16.27 8.69 9.53
C SER A 233 17.71 8.59 10.00
N LEU A 234 18.70 8.56 9.10
CA LEU A 234 20.12 8.59 9.47
C LEU A 234 20.49 9.91 10.16
N ILE A 235 20.01 11.05 9.64
CA ILE A 235 20.26 12.35 10.24
C ILE A 235 19.70 12.41 11.67
N PHE A 236 18.46 11.99 11.88
CA PHE A 236 17.84 11.98 13.21
C PHE A 236 18.51 10.99 14.17
N TRP A 237 18.86 9.80 13.69
CA TRP A 237 19.55 8.79 14.49
C TRP A 237 20.95 9.24 14.92
N LEU A 238 21.72 9.89 14.05
CA LEU A 238 23.03 10.45 14.41
C LEU A 238 22.91 11.62 15.39
N ALA A 239 21.83 12.39 15.32
CA ALA A 239 21.60 13.51 16.23
C ALA A 239 21.19 13.05 17.65
N ALA A 240 20.38 11.99 17.76
CA ALA A 240 19.91 11.46 19.03
C ALA A 240 19.57 9.96 18.93
N PRO A 241 20.56 9.05 19.01
CA PRO A 241 20.36 7.60 18.82
C PRO A 241 19.44 6.98 19.89
N ASP A 242 19.32 7.60 21.05
CA ASP A 242 18.45 7.13 22.13
C ASP A 242 16.95 7.36 21.85
N LYS A 243 16.62 8.34 21.00
CA LYS A 243 15.24 8.77 20.70
C LYS A 243 14.74 8.35 19.34
N PHE A 244 15.62 8.14 18.37
CA PHE A 244 15.25 7.85 16.99
C PHE A 244 15.77 6.49 16.55
N THR A 245 14.94 5.79 15.81
CA THR A 245 15.27 4.48 15.24
C THR A 245 16.22 4.62 14.06
N ASP A 246 17.05 3.61 13.85
CA ASP A 246 17.99 3.52 12.73
C ASP A 246 17.30 3.41 11.36
N PRO A 247 18.01 3.70 10.26
CA PRO A 247 17.44 3.67 8.92
C PRO A 247 16.88 2.32 8.51
N LEU A 248 17.53 1.23 8.89
CA LEU A 248 17.13 -0.12 8.51
C LEU A 248 15.79 -0.50 9.17
N PHE A 249 15.62 -0.16 10.44
CA PHE A 249 14.36 -0.33 11.15
C PHE A 249 13.21 0.38 10.44
N ASN A 250 13.42 1.66 10.06
CA ASN A 250 12.39 2.45 9.38
C ASN A 250 12.02 1.92 8.00
N LEU A 251 12.95 1.30 7.27
CA LEU A 251 12.70 0.71 5.96
C LEU A 251 11.95 -0.60 6.04
N LEU A 252 12.21 -1.41 7.08
CA LEU A 252 11.65 -2.77 7.19
C LEU A 252 10.30 -2.81 7.93
N THR A 253 9.91 -1.73 8.62
CA THR A 253 8.71 -1.71 9.47
C THR A 253 7.59 -0.82 8.93
N GLY A 254 6.36 -1.08 9.37
CA GLY A 254 5.22 -0.18 9.22
C GLY A 254 4.73 0.02 7.78
N GLY A 255 4.50 -1.05 7.05
CA GLY A 255 3.92 -0.98 5.71
C GLY A 255 4.77 -0.24 4.67
N MET A 256 6.04 0.04 4.99
CA MET A 256 6.94 0.79 4.12
C MET A 256 7.14 0.09 2.77
N VAL A 257 7.41 -1.22 2.79
CA VAL A 257 7.67 -2.00 1.58
C VAL A 257 6.39 -2.14 0.75
N LEU A 258 5.26 -2.50 1.38
CA LEU A 258 3.97 -2.61 0.68
C LEU A 258 3.55 -1.27 0.07
N GLY A 259 3.61 -0.19 0.85
CA GLY A 259 3.22 1.16 0.43
C GLY A 259 4.10 1.70 -0.70
N SER A 260 5.41 1.57 -0.59
CA SER A 260 6.35 2.12 -1.59
C SER A 260 6.39 1.33 -2.89
N CYS A 261 6.26 -0.01 -2.83
CA CYS A 261 6.39 -0.88 -4.01
C CYS A 261 5.09 -1.03 -4.80
N PHE A 262 3.94 -1.09 -4.12
CA PHE A 262 2.66 -1.44 -4.74
C PHE A 262 1.64 -0.30 -4.74
N MET A 263 1.67 0.59 -3.74
CA MET A 263 0.63 1.60 -3.58
C MET A 263 1.04 2.98 -4.09
N ALA A 264 2.28 3.40 -3.83
CA ALA A 264 2.80 4.67 -4.32
C ALA A 264 3.12 4.63 -5.83
N THR A 265 3.32 3.44 -6.38
CA THR A 265 3.62 3.23 -7.82
C THR A 265 2.37 3.02 -8.67
N ASP A 266 1.17 3.22 -8.12
CA ASP A 266 -0.09 3.12 -8.87
C ASP A 266 -0.14 4.14 -10.02
N TYR A 267 -0.49 3.66 -11.23
CA TYR A 267 -0.51 4.47 -12.46
C TYR A 267 -1.47 5.65 -12.40
N ALA A 268 -2.61 5.48 -11.73
CA ALA A 268 -3.66 6.51 -11.71
C ALA A 268 -3.30 7.68 -10.78
N THR A 269 -2.59 7.38 -9.70
CA THR A 269 -2.40 8.32 -8.57
C THR A 269 -0.96 8.80 -8.41
N SER A 270 -0.05 8.40 -9.31
CA SER A 270 1.34 8.86 -9.32
C SER A 270 1.62 9.86 -10.47
N PRO A 271 2.66 10.73 -10.34
CA PRO A 271 3.03 11.68 -11.37
C PRO A 271 3.48 11.02 -12.67
N MET A 272 3.12 11.62 -13.82
CA MET A 272 3.47 11.12 -15.15
C MET A 272 4.95 11.30 -15.49
N SER A 273 5.62 12.34 -14.97
CA SER A 273 7.02 12.66 -15.25
C SER A 273 7.96 12.01 -14.25
N VAL A 274 9.17 11.63 -14.72
CA VAL A 274 10.20 11.05 -13.82
C VAL A 274 10.60 12.03 -12.72
N LYS A 275 10.78 13.32 -13.05
CA LYS A 275 11.13 14.36 -12.07
C LYS A 275 10.01 14.56 -11.04
N GLY A 276 8.75 14.60 -11.50
CA GLY A 276 7.59 14.67 -10.61
C GLY A 276 7.50 13.45 -9.70
N GLY A 277 7.77 12.24 -10.24
CA GLY A 277 7.78 11.01 -9.46
C GLY A 277 8.88 10.96 -8.39
N ILE A 278 10.06 11.53 -8.65
CA ILE A 278 11.12 11.64 -7.64
C ILE A 278 10.69 12.60 -6.52
N VAL A 279 10.16 13.78 -6.85
CA VAL A 279 9.68 14.75 -5.85
C VAL A 279 8.51 14.16 -5.04
N PHE A 280 7.61 13.45 -5.70
CA PHE A 280 6.51 12.72 -5.06
C PHE A 280 7.03 11.69 -4.05
N GLY A 281 8.03 10.88 -4.43
CA GLY A 281 8.64 9.91 -3.54
C GLY A 281 9.38 10.54 -2.36
N ILE A 282 10.12 11.65 -2.59
CA ILE A 282 10.76 12.41 -1.52
C ILE A 282 9.72 12.93 -0.53
N GLY A 283 8.61 13.49 -1.02
CA GLY A 283 7.52 13.96 -0.17
C GLY A 283 6.90 12.85 0.67
N ILE A 284 6.63 11.68 0.07
CA ILE A 284 6.10 10.51 0.81
C ILE A 284 7.08 10.09 1.92
N GLY A 285 8.37 9.89 1.59
CA GLY A 285 9.36 9.46 2.57
C GLY A 285 9.50 10.44 3.73
N PHE A 286 9.55 11.74 3.44
CA PHE A 286 9.66 12.79 4.45
C PHE A 286 8.43 12.85 5.36
N ILE A 287 7.21 12.90 4.80
CA ILE A 287 5.97 12.95 5.58
C ILE A 287 5.82 11.68 6.43
N THR A 288 6.18 10.51 5.90
CA THR A 288 6.13 9.26 6.66
C THR A 288 6.96 9.33 7.93
N LEU A 289 8.20 9.81 7.85
CA LEU A 289 9.06 9.95 9.04
C LEU A 289 8.58 11.03 9.99
N MET A 290 8.06 12.15 9.48
CA MET A 290 7.47 13.19 10.32
C MET A 290 6.29 12.67 11.15
N VAL A 291 5.41 11.86 10.53
CA VAL A 291 4.29 11.23 11.23
C VAL A 291 4.78 10.18 12.24
N ARG A 292 5.79 9.37 11.88
CA ARG A 292 6.36 8.36 12.80
C ARG A 292 6.99 8.97 14.04
N TYR A 293 7.78 10.01 13.86
CA TYR A 293 8.56 10.61 14.97
C TYR A 293 7.74 11.62 15.80
N PHE A 294 6.92 12.41 15.15
CA PHE A 294 6.21 13.53 15.80
C PHE A 294 4.69 13.36 15.84
N GLY A 295 4.12 12.48 15.01
CA GLY A 295 2.68 12.26 14.99
C GLY A 295 2.19 11.35 16.12
N SER A 296 0.88 11.27 16.31
CA SER A 296 0.24 10.33 17.26
C SER A 296 0.15 8.90 16.74
N TYR A 297 0.09 8.69 15.42
CA TYR A 297 0.04 7.36 14.83
C TYR A 297 1.45 6.76 14.66
N PRO A 298 1.62 5.44 14.91
CA PRO A 298 2.91 4.78 14.70
C PRO A 298 3.26 4.63 13.22
N GLU A 299 2.26 4.52 12.36
CA GLU A 299 2.44 4.36 10.92
C GLU A 299 2.06 5.64 10.17
N GLY A 300 2.98 6.12 9.32
CA GLY A 300 2.79 7.34 8.54
C GLY A 300 2.57 7.12 7.05
N MET A 301 2.88 5.92 6.52
CA MET A 301 2.96 5.67 5.07
C MET A 301 1.64 5.91 4.34
N SER A 302 0.53 5.45 4.90
CA SER A 302 -0.80 5.60 4.30
C SER A 302 -1.22 7.07 4.21
N PHE A 303 -0.99 7.85 5.27
CA PHE A 303 -1.27 9.29 5.27
C PHE A 303 -0.37 10.04 4.28
N ALA A 304 0.92 9.69 4.26
CA ALA A 304 1.88 10.32 3.36
C ALA A 304 1.50 10.12 1.90
N ILE A 305 1.12 8.91 1.49
CA ILE A 305 0.68 8.65 0.12
C ILE A 305 -0.59 9.43 -0.22
N LEU A 306 -1.59 9.48 0.66
CA LEU A 306 -2.82 10.24 0.40
C LEU A 306 -2.54 11.74 0.25
N ILE A 307 -1.75 12.32 1.13
CA ILE A 307 -1.38 13.75 1.05
C ILE A 307 -0.65 14.02 -0.27
N MET A 308 0.31 13.18 -0.61
CA MET A 308 1.06 13.36 -1.85
C MET A 308 0.22 13.07 -3.10
N ASN A 309 -0.74 12.15 -3.07
CA ASN A 309 -1.69 11.96 -4.17
C ASN A 309 -2.48 13.24 -4.47
N ALA A 310 -2.89 13.99 -3.43
CA ALA A 310 -3.55 15.28 -3.62
C ALA A 310 -2.67 16.32 -4.32
N THR A 311 -1.34 16.21 -4.21
CA THR A 311 -0.39 17.13 -4.86
C THR A 311 -0.02 16.73 -6.30
N VAL A 312 -0.39 15.52 -6.75
CA VAL A 312 -0.04 15.01 -8.10
C VAL A 312 -0.47 15.94 -9.23
N PRO A 313 -1.68 16.55 -9.23
CA PRO A 313 -2.04 17.51 -10.27
C PRO A 313 -1.07 18.69 -10.35
N LEU A 314 -0.63 19.24 -9.20
CA LEU A 314 0.37 20.32 -9.15
C LEU A 314 1.73 19.86 -9.67
N LEU A 315 2.18 18.66 -9.27
CA LEU A 315 3.44 18.11 -9.75
C LEU A 315 3.43 17.89 -11.27
N ASN A 316 2.31 17.47 -11.83
CA ASN A 316 2.16 17.31 -13.28
C ASN A 316 2.13 18.66 -14.01
N MET A 317 1.65 19.74 -13.37
CA MET A 317 1.72 21.09 -13.91
C MET A 317 3.15 21.65 -13.90
N TRP A 318 3.92 21.40 -12.84
CA TRP A 318 5.30 21.91 -12.72
C TRP A 318 6.32 21.11 -13.53
N PHE A 319 6.14 19.79 -13.62
CA PHE A 319 7.06 18.87 -14.30
C PHE A 319 6.43 18.32 -15.57
N HIS A 320 6.19 19.17 -16.56
CA HIS A 320 5.62 18.76 -17.84
C HIS A 320 6.52 17.76 -18.57
N GLN A 321 5.91 16.76 -19.19
CA GLN A 321 6.62 15.96 -20.19
C GLN A 321 6.90 16.82 -21.43
N LYS A 322 8.14 16.74 -21.94
CA LYS A 322 8.47 17.41 -23.21
C LYS A 322 7.58 16.85 -24.31
N LYS A 323 6.92 17.74 -25.07
CA LYS A 323 6.15 17.34 -26.25
C LYS A 323 7.08 16.68 -27.25
N TYR A 324 6.62 15.62 -27.89
CA TYR A 324 7.38 14.94 -28.95
C TYR A 324 7.75 15.95 -30.05
N GLY A 325 9.02 15.95 -30.49
CA GLY A 325 9.50 16.85 -31.54
C GLY A 325 9.89 18.27 -31.08
N ARG A 326 9.78 18.64 -29.82
CA ARG A 326 10.28 19.93 -29.30
C ARG A 326 11.65 19.70 -28.64
N LYS A 327 12.70 20.29 -29.26
CA LYS A 327 14.06 20.36 -28.66
C LYS A 327 14.07 21.20 -27.40
#